data_9f216f1ef6b07b50d79dd14689412568
#
_entry.id   9f216f1ef6b07b50d79dd14689412568
#
_cell.length_a   1.000
_cell.length_b   1.000
_cell.length_c   1.000
_cell.angle_alpha   90.00
_cell.angle_beta   90.00
_cell.angle_gamma   90.00
#
_symmetry.space_group_name_H-M   'P 1'
#
loop_
_entity.id
_entity.type
_entity.pdbx_description
1 polymer ?
#
loop_
_entity_poly.entity_id
_entity_poly.type
_entity_poly.pdbx_seq_one_letter_code
_entity_poly.pdbx_strand_id
1 'polypeptide(L)'
;MNMKDVIIVYGLTESSPGMTATRAHNPPEVRSTTVGFEYPNVEVKIVNPETGKECSLEEQGEICCRGYNVMKGYYNNPEATRKAIDTDGWLHSGDLGLKTKDGFFRITGRIKDMIIRGGENIYPREIENFLYRMPQIETVEVAGIPSPKYGEEVAAFIRINKSKKLTEEEVIDFCRGKIARYKIPKYVFFIDEFPMTASGKIQKYKLSELGVKLCEKQGITII
;
A
#
# COMPACT_ATOMS: atom_id res chain seq x y z
N MET A 1 27.24 -0.58 -4.80
CA MET A 1 27.45 -1.78 -3.97
C MET A 1 27.44 -3.01 -4.88
N ASN A 2 28.43 -3.90 -4.75
CA ASN A 2 28.50 -5.10 -5.59
C ASN A 2 27.82 -6.30 -4.85
N MET A 3 26.53 -6.12 -4.52
CA MET A 3 25.73 -7.17 -3.85
C MET A 3 25.01 -8.00 -4.91
N LYS A 4 25.40 -9.29 -5.01
CA LYS A 4 24.81 -10.23 -5.97
C LYS A 4 23.48 -10.81 -5.46
N ASP A 5 23.37 -10.99 -4.15
CA ASP A 5 22.26 -11.69 -3.50
C ASP A 5 21.49 -10.75 -2.57
N VAL A 6 20.53 -10.02 -3.16
CA VAL A 6 19.56 -9.22 -2.41
C VAL A 6 18.28 -10.04 -2.25
N ILE A 7 17.86 -10.26 -1.01
CA ILE A 7 16.58 -10.90 -0.68
C ILE A 7 15.61 -9.85 -0.15
N ILE A 8 14.33 -10.05 -0.40
CA ILE A 8 13.25 -9.25 0.16
C ILE A 8 12.63 -10.02 1.30
N VAL A 9 12.48 -9.36 2.45
CA VAL A 9 11.77 -9.90 3.61
C VAL A 9 10.54 -9.05 3.87
N TYR A 10 9.42 -9.70 4.09
CA TYR A 10 8.18 -9.05 4.48
C TYR A 10 7.76 -9.52 5.86
N GLY A 11 7.26 -8.57 6.64
CA GLY A 11 6.68 -8.76 7.96
C GLY A 11 6.55 -7.45 8.71
N LEU A 12 6.18 -7.54 9.97
CA LEU A 12 5.98 -6.41 10.88
C LEU A 12 6.54 -6.74 12.26
N THR A 13 6.59 -5.76 13.14
CA THR A 13 7.08 -5.95 14.53
C THR A 13 6.29 -7.05 15.23
N GLU A 14 5.01 -7.13 14.99
CA GLU A 14 4.08 -8.11 15.54
C GLU A 14 4.35 -9.55 15.05
N SER A 15 5.14 -9.71 13.99
CA SER A 15 5.57 -11.03 13.45
C SER A 15 7.07 -11.31 13.63
N SER A 16 7.78 -10.60 14.49
CA SER A 16 9.14 -10.82 15.03
C SER A 16 10.28 -11.09 14.02
N PRO A 17 10.57 -10.29 13.03
CA PRO A 17 9.76 -9.38 12.21
C PRO A 17 9.28 -10.00 10.90
N GLY A 18 9.57 -11.26 10.59
CA GLY A 18 9.39 -11.85 9.27
C GLY A 18 8.23 -12.83 9.16
N MET A 19 7.51 -12.76 8.06
CA MET A 19 6.49 -13.73 7.65
C MET A 19 6.93 -14.49 6.41
N THR A 20 7.44 -13.74 5.40
CA THR A 20 7.85 -14.29 4.11
C THR A 20 9.21 -13.74 3.69
N ALA A 21 9.90 -14.47 2.83
CA ALA A 21 11.12 -13.97 2.18
C ALA A 21 11.31 -14.55 0.78
N THR A 22 11.92 -13.77 -0.10
CA THR A 22 12.49 -14.30 -1.33
C THR A 22 13.80 -15.04 -1.03
N ARG A 23 14.23 -15.90 -1.93
CA ARG A 23 15.48 -16.64 -1.81
C ARG A 23 16.52 -16.09 -2.78
N ALA A 24 17.82 -16.19 -2.45
CA ALA A 24 18.90 -15.68 -3.28
C ALA A 24 18.88 -16.27 -4.72
N HIS A 25 18.48 -17.55 -4.86
CA HIS A 25 18.37 -18.20 -6.17
C HIS A 25 17.10 -17.85 -6.96
N ASN A 26 16.14 -17.12 -6.37
CA ASN A 26 14.98 -16.66 -7.15
C ASN A 26 15.43 -15.68 -8.22
N PRO A 27 14.81 -15.68 -9.42
CA PRO A 27 15.08 -14.69 -10.45
C PRO A 27 14.93 -13.25 -9.94
N PRO A 28 15.73 -12.29 -10.46
CA PRO A 28 15.63 -10.88 -10.05
C PRO A 28 14.21 -10.30 -10.16
N GLU A 29 13.47 -10.69 -11.19
CA GLU A 29 12.09 -10.28 -11.40
C GLU A 29 11.17 -10.72 -10.25
N VAL A 30 11.27 -11.98 -9.82
CA VAL A 30 10.53 -12.51 -8.67
C VAL A 30 10.90 -11.75 -7.40
N ARG A 31 12.20 -11.51 -7.18
CA ARG A 31 12.68 -10.76 -6.01
C ARG A 31 12.25 -9.29 -5.99
N SER A 32 12.03 -8.68 -7.16
CA SER A 32 11.59 -7.27 -7.25
C SER A 32 10.08 -7.09 -7.22
N THR A 33 9.30 -8.12 -7.55
CA THR A 33 7.84 -8.01 -7.68
C THR A 33 7.07 -8.77 -6.61
N THR A 34 7.73 -9.61 -5.80
CA THR A 34 7.11 -10.42 -4.74
C THR A 34 7.84 -10.27 -3.42
N VAL A 35 7.23 -10.75 -2.35
CA VAL A 35 7.85 -10.86 -1.02
C VAL A 35 8.19 -12.31 -0.66
N GLY A 36 8.24 -13.18 -1.67
CA GLY A 36 8.68 -14.56 -1.54
C GLY A 36 7.64 -15.52 -0.97
N PHE A 37 8.13 -16.56 -0.30
CA PHE A 37 7.37 -17.61 0.34
C PHE A 37 7.37 -17.42 1.87
N GLU A 38 6.45 -18.09 2.54
CA GLU A 38 6.43 -18.21 3.99
C GLU A 38 7.73 -18.78 4.57
N TYR A 39 8.09 -18.36 5.78
CA TYR A 39 9.18 -18.97 6.53
C TYR A 39 8.82 -20.39 6.96
N PRO A 40 9.83 -21.28 7.17
CA PRO A 40 9.58 -22.60 7.73
C PRO A 40 8.81 -22.53 9.05
N ASN A 41 7.77 -23.34 9.18
CA ASN A 41 6.88 -23.40 10.34
C ASN A 41 6.09 -22.09 10.62
N VAL A 42 5.94 -21.26 9.62
CA VAL A 42 5.03 -20.10 9.60
C VAL A 42 3.97 -20.36 8.55
N GLU A 43 2.72 -20.24 8.93
CA GLU A 43 1.59 -20.31 8.02
C GLU A 43 1.22 -18.88 7.56
N VAL A 44 0.99 -18.71 6.27
CA VAL A 44 0.54 -17.42 5.71
C VAL A 44 -0.64 -17.69 4.77
N LYS A 45 -1.71 -16.96 4.96
CA LYS A 45 -2.90 -17.00 4.09
C LYS A 45 -3.36 -15.62 3.69
N ILE A 46 -4.16 -15.56 2.63
CA ILE A 46 -4.85 -14.35 2.19
C ILE A 46 -6.33 -14.51 2.55
N VAL A 47 -6.89 -13.52 3.23
CA VAL A 47 -8.26 -13.56 3.75
C VAL A 47 -9.04 -12.37 3.21
N ASN A 48 -10.23 -12.59 2.71
CA ASN A 48 -11.14 -11.51 2.36
C ASN A 48 -11.55 -10.77 3.66
N PRO A 49 -11.24 -9.48 3.79
CA PRO A 49 -11.44 -8.75 5.05
C PRO A 49 -12.93 -8.54 5.41
N GLU A 50 -13.86 -8.68 4.46
CA GLU A 50 -15.30 -8.52 4.68
C GLU A 50 -15.96 -9.83 5.12
N THR A 51 -15.54 -10.95 4.52
CA THR A 51 -16.19 -12.25 4.74
C THR A 51 -15.42 -13.16 5.69
N GLY A 52 -14.15 -12.86 5.98
CA GLY A 52 -13.25 -13.70 6.77
C GLY A 52 -12.84 -15.01 6.08
N LYS A 53 -13.24 -15.23 4.83
CA LYS A 53 -12.92 -16.45 4.07
C LYS A 53 -11.54 -16.32 3.41
N GLU A 54 -10.85 -17.46 3.30
CA GLU A 54 -9.60 -17.54 2.56
C GLU A 54 -9.84 -17.28 1.07
N CYS A 55 -9.00 -16.43 0.48
CA CYS A 55 -9.04 -16.07 -0.93
C CYS A 55 -8.41 -17.16 -1.81
N SER A 56 -8.86 -17.22 -3.06
CA SER A 56 -8.25 -18.05 -4.10
C SER A 56 -6.88 -17.47 -4.52
N LEU A 57 -6.10 -18.25 -5.28
CA LEU A 57 -4.86 -17.74 -5.90
C LEU A 57 -5.19 -16.56 -6.83
N GLU A 58 -4.31 -15.55 -6.85
CA GLU A 58 -4.45 -14.27 -7.57
C GLU A 58 -5.60 -13.36 -7.05
N GLU A 59 -6.35 -13.81 -6.07
CA GLU A 59 -7.38 -12.98 -5.42
C GLU A 59 -6.77 -12.17 -4.29
N GLN A 60 -7.11 -10.88 -4.23
CA GLN A 60 -6.60 -9.96 -3.23
C GLN A 60 -7.39 -10.05 -1.92
N GLY A 61 -6.67 -10.03 -0.81
CA GLY A 61 -7.22 -9.97 0.54
C GLY A 61 -6.19 -9.52 1.54
N GLU A 62 -6.51 -9.58 2.83
CA GLU A 62 -5.59 -9.31 3.92
C GLU A 62 -4.58 -10.45 4.10
N ILE A 63 -3.33 -10.11 4.30
CA ILE A 63 -2.29 -11.08 4.62
C ILE A 63 -2.37 -11.39 6.12
N CYS A 64 -2.62 -12.66 6.44
CA CYS A 64 -2.63 -13.15 7.82
C CYS A 64 -1.53 -14.18 8.01
N CYS A 65 -0.90 -14.18 9.18
CA CYS A 65 0.09 -15.21 9.51
C CYS A 65 -0.17 -15.86 10.88
N ARG A 66 0.29 -17.10 11.01
CA ARG A 66 0.24 -17.88 12.24
C ARG A 66 1.54 -18.67 12.40
N GLY A 67 2.10 -18.67 13.59
CA GLY A 67 3.31 -19.41 13.87
C GLY A 67 4.07 -18.90 15.09
N TYR A 68 5.27 -19.43 15.28
CA TYR A 68 6.15 -19.09 16.42
C TYR A 68 6.64 -17.62 16.40
N ASN A 69 6.54 -16.96 15.25
CA ASN A 69 6.96 -15.59 15.02
C ASN A 69 5.90 -14.56 15.48
N VAL A 70 4.65 -14.97 15.69
CA VAL A 70 3.58 -14.07 16.13
C VAL A 70 3.83 -13.63 17.56
N MET A 71 3.69 -12.30 17.81
CA MET A 71 3.83 -11.72 19.14
C MET A 71 2.83 -12.33 20.14
N LYS A 72 3.13 -12.26 21.43
CA LYS A 72 2.18 -12.62 22.49
C LYS A 72 1.03 -11.62 22.64
N GLY A 73 1.24 -10.37 22.24
CA GLY A 73 0.27 -9.30 22.31
C GLY A 73 0.90 -7.94 22.57
N TYR A 74 0.07 -6.90 22.56
CA TYR A 74 0.46 -5.55 22.94
C TYR A 74 0.50 -5.40 24.47
N TYR A 75 1.57 -4.80 24.97
CA TYR A 75 1.75 -4.58 26.41
C TYR A 75 0.62 -3.74 27.00
N ASN A 76 -0.02 -4.25 28.04
CA ASN A 76 -1.16 -3.63 28.74
C ASN A 76 -2.32 -3.21 27.82
N ASN A 77 -2.46 -3.82 26.63
CA ASN A 77 -3.53 -3.51 25.69
C ASN A 77 -4.19 -4.80 25.12
N PRO A 78 -4.98 -5.50 25.95
CA PRO A 78 -5.63 -6.74 25.52
C PRO A 78 -6.69 -6.52 24.44
N GLU A 79 -7.28 -5.33 24.36
CA GLU A 79 -8.26 -5.01 23.32
C GLU A 79 -7.59 -4.92 21.94
N ALA A 80 -6.48 -4.17 21.83
CA ALA A 80 -5.71 -4.11 20.60
C ALA A 80 -5.15 -5.48 20.20
N THR A 81 -4.75 -6.29 21.19
CA THR A 81 -4.27 -7.65 20.95
C THR A 81 -5.36 -8.52 20.31
N ARG A 82 -6.58 -8.50 20.84
CA ARG A 82 -7.72 -9.24 20.28
C ARG A 82 -8.16 -8.77 18.90
N LYS A 83 -7.91 -7.51 18.56
CA LYS A 83 -8.14 -6.99 17.21
C LYS A 83 -7.07 -7.42 16.22
N ALA A 84 -5.84 -7.60 16.68
CA ALA A 84 -4.71 -7.98 15.84
C ALA A 84 -4.56 -9.50 15.69
N ILE A 85 -4.89 -10.27 16.71
CA ILE A 85 -4.76 -11.74 16.71
C ILE A 85 -6.14 -12.33 17.01
N ASP A 86 -6.65 -13.12 16.06
CA ASP A 86 -7.94 -13.78 16.19
C ASP A 86 -7.91 -14.98 17.16
N THR A 87 -9.08 -15.60 17.37
CA THR A 87 -9.24 -16.75 18.28
C THR A 87 -8.49 -18.00 17.85
N ASP A 88 -8.17 -18.12 16.56
CA ASP A 88 -7.45 -19.24 15.96
C ASP A 88 -5.94 -18.98 15.90
N GLY A 89 -5.47 -17.85 16.45
CA GLY A 89 -4.08 -17.43 16.52
C GLY A 89 -3.52 -16.81 15.24
N TRP A 90 -4.38 -16.37 14.31
CA TRP A 90 -3.95 -15.64 13.13
C TRP A 90 -3.75 -14.17 13.44
N LEU A 91 -2.54 -13.70 13.15
CA LEU A 91 -2.20 -12.27 13.15
C LEU A 91 -2.70 -11.63 11.86
N HIS A 92 -3.57 -10.64 11.98
CA HIS A 92 -4.05 -9.78 10.90
C HIS A 92 -3.05 -8.64 10.68
N SER A 93 -2.40 -8.61 9.51
CA SER A 93 -1.32 -7.65 9.25
C SER A 93 -1.82 -6.23 8.96
N GLY A 94 -3.06 -6.07 8.53
CA GLY A 94 -3.59 -4.85 7.95
C GLY A 94 -3.03 -4.53 6.57
N ASP A 95 -2.14 -5.36 6.03
CA ASP A 95 -1.60 -5.23 4.68
C ASP A 95 -2.39 -6.10 3.71
N LEU A 96 -2.67 -5.57 2.53
CA LEU A 96 -3.34 -6.28 1.44
C LEU A 96 -2.32 -6.94 0.53
N GLY A 97 -2.65 -8.12 0.06
CA GLY A 97 -1.82 -8.88 -0.85
C GLY A 97 -2.57 -10.00 -1.54
N LEU A 98 -1.84 -10.77 -2.31
CA LEU A 98 -2.35 -11.96 -2.97
C LEU A 98 -1.28 -13.06 -2.97
N LYS A 99 -1.71 -14.31 -3.15
CA LYS A 99 -0.81 -15.44 -3.41
C LYS A 99 -0.87 -15.75 -4.90
N THR A 100 0.29 -15.71 -5.57
CA THR A 100 0.40 -15.97 -7.01
C THR A 100 0.22 -17.48 -7.30
N LYS A 101 -0.04 -17.83 -8.56
CA LYS A 101 -0.13 -19.23 -9.01
C LYS A 101 1.15 -20.02 -8.72
N ASP A 102 2.29 -19.35 -8.72
CA ASP A 102 3.60 -19.95 -8.41
C ASP A 102 3.86 -20.02 -6.89
N GLY A 103 2.89 -19.62 -6.06
CA GLY A 103 2.95 -19.68 -4.60
C GLY A 103 3.64 -18.51 -3.91
N PHE A 104 4.10 -17.49 -4.64
CA PHE A 104 4.69 -16.29 -4.04
C PHE A 104 3.63 -15.35 -3.49
N PHE A 105 3.98 -14.61 -2.43
CA PHE A 105 3.15 -13.53 -1.93
C PHE A 105 3.55 -12.20 -2.57
N ARG A 106 2.55 -11.36 -2.87
CA ARG A 106 2.73 -9.99 -3.39
C ARG A 106 1.93 -9.02 -2.55
N ILE A 107 2.56 -7.92 -2.12
CA ILE A 107 1.88 -6.84 -1.40
C ILE A 107 1.21 -5.92 -2.42
N THR A 108 -0.07 -5.62 -2.21
CA THR A 108 -0.86 -4.75 -3.09
C THR A 108 -1.27 -3.44 -2.43
N GLY A 109 -1.22 -3.34 -1.10
CA GLY A 109 -1.57 -2.12 -0.38
C GLY A 109 -1.74 -2.31 1.12
N ARG A 110 -2.49 -1.40 1.74
CA ARG A 110 -2.91 -1.45 3.14
C ARG A 110 -4.40 -1.20 3.27
N ILE A 111 -5.06 -1.92 4.17
CA ILE A 111 -6.51 -1.76 4.42
C ILE A 111 -6.81 -0.32 4.83
N LYS A 112 -6.05 0.24 5.78
CA LYS A 112 -6.25 1.59 6.31
C LYS A 112 -5.93 2.73 5.32
N ASP A 113 -5.19 2.44 4.26
CA ASP A 113 -4.81 3.42 3.25
C ASP A 113 -5.74 3.34 2.01
N MET A 114 -6.68 2.39 2.00
CA MET A 114 -7.66 2.21 0.94
C MET A 114 -8.58 3.43 0.86
N ILE A 115 -8.80 3.91 -0.36
CA ILE A 115 -9.68 5.03 -0.65
C ILE A 115 -11.04 4.46 -1.05
N ILE A 116 -12.11 4.91 -0.39
CA ILE A 116 -13.47 4.48 -0.70
C ILE A 116 -14.18 5.61 -1.46
N ARG A 117 -14.23 5.47 -2.78
CA ARG A 117 -14.81 6.46 -3.68
C ARG A 117 -16.10 5.96 -4.30
N GLY A 118 -17.23 6.48 -3.82
CA GLY A 118 -18.55 6.11 -4.38
C GLY A 118 -18.87 4.62 -4.27
N GLY A 119 -18.37 3.95 -3.23
CA GLY A 119 -18.52 2.51 -3.02
C GLY A 119 -17.43 1.64 -3.69
N GLU A 120 -16.53 2.24 -4.47
CA GLU A 120 -15.41 1.53 -5.09
C GLU A 120 -14.18 1.57 -4.20
N ASN A 121 -13.54 0.42 -3.99
CA ASN A 121 -12.31 0.29 -3.24
C ASN A 121 -11.12 0.57 -4.16
N ILE A 122 -10.38 1.64 -3.87
CA ILE A 122 -9.19 2.07 -4.63
C ILE A 122 -7.96 1.88 -3.77
N TYR A 123 -6.98 1.16 -4.31
CA TYR A 123 -5.72 0.90 -3.64
C TYR A 123 -4.64 1.88 -4.11
N PRO A 124 -4.17 2.79 -3.25
CA PRO A 124 -3.20 3.83 -3.62
C PRO A 124 -1.98 3.28 -4.34
N ARG A 125 -1.44 2.16 -3.86
CA ARG A 125 -0.23 1.54 -4.41
C ARG A 125 -0.34 1.17 -5.89
N GLU A 126 -1.51 0.81 -6.36
CA GLU A 126 -1.75 0.51 -7.77
C GLU A 126 -1.51 1.75 -8.64
N ILE A 127 -2.06 2.89 -8.20
CA ILE A 127 -1.92 4.18 -8.89
C ILE A 127 -0.48 4.68 -8.78
N GLU A 128 0.13 4.59 -7.61
CA GLU A 128 1.53 4.96 -7.38
C GLU A 128 2.47 4.19 -8.31
N ASN A 129 2.36 2.86 -8.35
CA ASN A 129 3.15 2.00 -9.25
C ASN A 129 2.93 2.34 -10.72
N PHE A 130 1.73 2.74 -11.10
CA PHE A 130 1.43 3.17 -12.46
C PHE A 130 2.10 4.51 -12.77
N LEU A 131 2.00 5.50 -11.88
CA LEU A 131 2.56 6.83 -12.05
C LEU A 131 4.11 6.82 -11.99
N TYR A 132 4.74 5.93 -11.24
CA TYR A 132 6.21 5.76 -11.25
C TYR A 132 6.79 5.39 -12.62
N ARG A 133 5.96 4.99 -13.60
CA ARG A 133 6.41 4.80 -15.00
C ARG A 133 6.72 6.12 -15.71
N MET A 134 6.31 7.25 -15.15
CA MET A 134 6.63 8.58 -15.67
C MET A 134 8.04 8.97 -15.21
N PRO A 135 9.01 9.17 -16.12
CA PRO A 135 10.40 9.46 -15.76
C PRO A 135 10.60 10.84 -15.11
N GLN A 136 9.57 11.68 -15.10
CA GLN A 136 9.56 12.97 -14.44
C GLN A 136 9.31 12.86 -12.93
N ILE A 137 8.73 11.76 -12.48
CA ILE A 137 8.35 11.56 -11.08
C ILE A 137 9.52 10.99 -10.29
N GLU A 138 9.93 11.69 -9.25
CA GLU A 138 10.89 11.22 -8.25
C GLU A 138 10.21 10.42 -7.15
N THR A 139 9.10 10.95 -6.63
CA THR A 139 8.30 10.31 -5.58
C THR A 139 6.84 10.62 -5.83
N VAL A 140 5.98 9.63 -5.69
CA VAL A 140 4.53 9.81 -5.71
C VAL A 140 3.89 9.03 -4.58
N GLU A 141 2.95 9.67 -3.90
CA GLU A 141 2.05 9.07 -2.93
C GLU A 141 0.62 9.43 -3.28
N VAL A 142 -0.28 8.49 -3.10
CA VAL A 142 -1.70 8.67 -3.36
C VAL A 142 -2.46 8.51 -2.04
N ALA A 143 -3.38 9.44 -1.79
CA ALA A 143 -4.25 9.42 -0.63
C ALA A 143 -5.66 9.87 -0.99
N GLY A 144 -6.65 9.44 -0.21
CA GLY A 144 -8.00 9.95 -0.28
C GLY A 144 -8.09 11.32 0.38
N ILE A 145 -8.84 12.23 -0.22
CA ILE A 145 -9.29 13.45 0.45
C ILE A 145 -10.81 13.44 0.54
N PRO A 146 -11.41 13.98 1.63
CA PRO A 146 -12.85 13.96 1.79
C PRO A 146 -13.59 14.55 0.60
N SER A 147 -14.71 13.95 0.21
CA SER A 147 -15.60 14.44 -0.84
C SER A 147 -17.04 14.33 -0.42
N PRO A 148 -17.85 15.43 -0.45
CA PRO A 148 -19.27 15.39 -0.12
C PRO A 148 -20.06 14.45 -1.03
N LYS A 149 -19.61 14.28 -2.28
CA LYS A 149 -20.33 13.49 -3.29
C LYS A 149 -19.99 12.00 -3.26
N TYR A 150 -18.72 11.67 -3.04
CA TYR A 150 -18.24 10.30 -3.21
C TYR A 150 -17.64 9.70 -1.93
N GLY A 151 -17.72 10.41 -0.79
CA GLY A 151 -17.02 10.03 0.44
C GLY A 151 -15.57 10.46 0.40
N GLU A 152 -14.82 9.95 -0.58
CA GLU A 152 -13.44 10.33 -0.85
C GLU A 152 -13.18 10.54 -2.33
N GLU A 153 -12.15 11.33 -2.65
CA GLU A 153 -11.59 11.51 -3.98
C GLU A 153 -10.10 11.19 -3.99
N VAL A 154 -9.62 10.69 -5.10
CA VAL A 154 -8.21 10.33 -5.28
C VAL A 154 -7.37 11.58 -5.46
N ALA A 155 -6.34 11.76 -4.63
CA ALA A 155 -5.34 12.81 -4.75
C ALA A 155 -3.94 12.20 -4.90
N ALA A 156 -3.18 12.65 -5.89
CA ALA A 156 -1.79 12.31 -6.10
C ALA A 156 -0.88 13.45 -5.62
N PHE A 157 0.08 13.13 -4.76
CA PHE A 157 1.11 14.04 -4.26
C PHE A 157 2.43 13.66 -4.90
N ILE A 158 3.01 14.57 -5.67
CA ILE A 158 4.13 14.27 -6.56
C ILE A 158 5.31 15.18 -6.25
N ARG A 159 6.48 14.59 -6.07
CA ARG A 159 7.76 15.30 -6.15
C ARG A 159 8.37 15.03 -7.52
N ILE A 160 8.67 16.11 -8.24
CA ILE A 160 9.23 16.05 -9.58
C ILE A 160 10.76 15.97 -9.49
N ASN A 161 11.36 15.19 -10.37
CA ASN A 161 12.83 15.20 -10.57
C ASN A 161 13.31 16.61 -10.88
N LYS A 162 14.33 17.12 -10.20
CA LYS A 162 14.84 18.51 -10.27
C LYS A 162 15.12 19.02 -11.69
N SER A 163 15.42 18.14 -12.64
CA SER A 163 15.74 18.49 -14.04
C SER A 163 14.55 18.38 -14.98
N LYS A 164 13.36 18.06 -14.48
CA LYS A 164 12.16 17.79 -15.28
C LYS A 164 11.04 18.78 -14.98
N LYS A 165 10.11 18.87 -15.93
CA LYS A 165 8.83 19.57 -15.74
C LYS A 165 7.70 18.57 -15.92
N LEU A 166 6.62 18.79 -15.20
CA LEU A 166 5.42 17.96 -15.25
C LEU A 166 4.23 18.83 -14.86
N THR A 167 3.13 18.71 -15.59
CA THR A 167 1.88 19.40 -15.30
C THR A 167 0.83 18.41 -14.78
N GLU A 168 -0.18 18.93 -14.11
CA GLU A 168 -1.33 18.16 -13.66
C GLU A 168 -2.03 17.46 -14.83
N GLU A 169 -2.22 18.18 -15.94
CA GLU A 169 -2.86 17.67 -17.15
C GLU A 169 -2.10 16.48 -17.75
N GLU A 170 -0.77 16.58 -17.82
CA GLU A 170 0.08 15.46 -18.29
C GLU A 170 -0.04 14.21 -17.41
N VAL A 171 -0.18 14.36 -16.09
CA VAL A 171 -0.39 13.22 -15.15
C VAL A 171 -1.76 12.59 -15.41
N ILE A 172 -2.81 13.39 -15.52
CA ILE A 172 -4.17 12.92 -15.77
C ILE A 172 -4.25 12.24 -17.14
N ASP A 173 -3.67 12.84 -18.18
CA ASP A 173 -3.65 12.27 -19.54
C ASP A 173 -2.86 10.96 -19.61
N PHE A 174 -1.78 10.86 -18.83
CA PHE A 174 -1.04 9.61 -18.73
C PHE A 174 -1.91 8.46 -18.19
N CYS A 175 -2.87 8.77 -17.30
CA CYS A 175 -3.79 7.80 -16.72
C CYS A 175 -4.97 7.44 -17.65
N ARG A 176 -5.42 8.37 -18.49
CA ARG A 176 -6.62 8.19 -19.33
C ARG A 176 -6.51 6.98 -20.25
N GLY A 177 -7.55 6.13 -20.21
CA GLY A 177 -7.62 4.91 -21.03
C GLY A 177 -6.67 3.79 -20.63
N LYS A 178 -5.82 3.98 -19.61
CA LYS A 178 -4.84 2.98 -19.15
C LYS A 178 -5.14 2.42 -17.77
N ILE A 179 -5.86 3.18 -16.94
CA ILE A 179 -6.41 2.71 -15.67
C ILE A 179 -7.91 3.01 -15.62
N ALA A 180 -8.63 2.36 -14.71
CA ALA A 180 -10.07 2.59 -14.54
C ALA A 180 -10.35 4.07 -14.21
N ARG A 181 -11.44 4.63 -14.79
CA ARG A 181 -11.75 6.05 -14.68
C ARG A 181 -11.85 6.54 -13.23
N TYR A 182 -12.40 5.72 -12.34
CA TYR A 182 -12.56 6.07 -10.92
C TYR A 182 -11.24 6.09 -10.15
N LYS A 183 -10.17 5.46 -10.70
CA LYS A 183 -8.80 5.47 -10.15
C LYS A 183 -7.96 6.66 -10.59
N ILE A 184 -8.38 7.39 -11.62
CA ILE A 184 -7.64 8.55 -12.10
C ILE A 184 -7.65 9.63 -11.01
N PRO A 185 -6.49 10.15 -10.58
CA PRO A 185 -6.44 11.23 -9.60
C PRO A 185 -7.28 12.42 -10.06
N LYS A 186 -8.18 12.86 -9.19
CA LYS A 186 -8.95 14.09 -9.42
C LYS A 186 -8.10 15.31 -9.09
N TYR A 187 -7.23 15.18 -8.10
CA TYR A 187 -6.34 16.23 -7.66
C TYR A 187 -4.89 15.78 -7.81
N VAL A 188 -4.04 16.65 -8.35
CA VAL A 188 -2.61 16.42 -8.48
C VAL A 188 -1.89 17.58 -7.82
N PHE A 189 -1.13 17.30 -6.78
CA PHE A 189 -0.37 18.30 -6.04
C PHE A 189 1.12 18.05 -6.21
N PHE A 190 1.85 19.08 -6.62
CA PHE A 190 3.31 19.06 -6.64
C PHE A 190 3.84 19.59 -5.31
N ILE A 191 4.63 18.77 -4.61
CA ILE A 191 5.17 19.09 -3.29
C ILE A 191 6.67 18.78 -3.23
N ASP A 192 7.41 19.61 -2.51
CA ASP A 192 8.86 19.42 -2.35
C ASP A 192 9.17 18.41 -1.22
N GLU A 193 8.35 18.38 -0.17
CA GLU A 193 8.57 17.55 1.01
C GLU A 193 7.32 16.77 1.39
N PHE A 194 7.53 15.49 1.73
CA PHE A 194 6.48 14.62 2.27
C PHE A 194 6.50 14.63 3.79
N PRO A 195 5.33 14.59 4.44
CA PRO A 195 5.26 14.41 5.89
C PRO A 195 5.78 13.02 6.27
N MET A 196 6.87 12.96 7.02
CA MET A 196 7.52 11.71 7.41
C MET A 196 7.49 11.47 8.91
N THR A 197 7.56 10.19 9.31
CA THR A 197 7.87 9.80 10.69
C THR A 197 9.36 10.01 10.97
N ALA A 198 9.76 9.95 12.26
CA ALA A 198 11.17 9.98 12.63
C ALA A 198 12.00 8.85 11.99
N SER A 199 11.36 7.75 11.60
CA SER A 199 11.98 6.62 10.90
C SER A 199 12.02 6.76 9.37
N GLY A 200 11.59 7.91 8.81
CA GLY A 200 11.61 8.19 7.37
C GLY A 200 10.45 7.57 6.58
N LYS A 201 9.38 7.12 7.23
CA LYS A 201 8.17 6.61 6.54
C LYS A 201 7.19 7.75 6.28
N ILE A 202 6.62 7.81 5.07
CA ILE A 202 5.61 8.81 4.70
C ILE A 202 4.30 8.54 5.45
N GLN A 203 3.71 9.61 6.00
CA GLN A 203 2.47 9.57 6.79
C GLN A 203 1.28 9.94 5.89
N LYS A 204 0.64 8.93 5.27
CA LYS A 204 -0.47 9.16 4.32
C LYS A 204 -1.65 9.93 4.88
N TYR A 205 -2.00 9.72 6.15
CA TYR A 205 -3.07 10.49 6.78
C TYR A 205 -2.81 12.01 6.80
N LYS A 206 -1.54 12.42 6.94
CA LYS A 206 -1.16 13.84 6.83
C LYS A 206 -1.22 14.37 5.40
N LEU A 207 -1.09 13.50 4.40
CA LEU A 207 -1.29 13.90 3.01
C LEU A 207 -2.75 14.19 2.73
N SER A 208 -3.68 13.44 3.31
CA SER A 208 -5.11 13.75 3.23
C SER A 208 -5.42 15.14 3.77
N GLU A 209 -4.93 15.44 4.99
CA GLU A 209 -5.07 16.78 5.60
C GLU A 209 -4.40 17.89 4.77
N LEU A 210 -3.22 17.61 4.22
CA LEU A 210 -2.49 18.54 3.35
C LEU A 210 -3.27 18.81 2.07
N GLY A 211 -3.87 17.78 1.46
CA GLY A 211 -4.65 17.90 0.24
C GLY A 211 -5.86 18.84 0.42
N VAL A 212 -6.57 18.73 1.54
CA VAL A 212 -7.66 19.65 1.88
C VAL A 212 -7.16 21.10 1.93
N LYS A 213 -6.06 21.35 2.68
CA LYS A 213 -5.46 22.70 2.79
C LYS A 213 -4.98 23.25 1.44
N LEU A 214 -4.44 22.38 0.58
CA LEU A 214 -4.00 22.81 -0.76
C LEU A 214 -5.19 23.16 -1.66
N CYS A 215 -6.30 22.41 -1.60
CA CYS A 215 -7.54 22.77 -2.27
C CYS A 215 -8.05 24.13 -1.82
N GLU A 216 -8.13 24.37 -0.52
CA GLU A 216 -8.55 25.65 0.05
C GLU A 216 -7.66 26.83 -0.43
N LYS A 217 -6.33 26.62 -0.35
CA LYS A 217 -5.35 27.65 -0.78
C LYS A 217 -5.43 27.98 -2.29
N GLN A 218 -5.78 27.00 -3.11
CA GLN A 218 -5.92 27.15 -4.55
C GLN A 218 -7.34 27.58 -4.98
N GLY A 219 -8.26 27.75 -4.04
CA GLY A 219 -9.66 28.06 -4.32
C GLY A 219 -10.42 26.92 -5.01
N ILE A 220 -9.93 25.70 -4.87
CA ILE A 220 -10.56 24.52 -5.43
C ILE A 220 -11.66 24.05 -4.48
N THR A 221 -12.89 24.06 -4.94
CA THR A 221 -14.02 23.50 -4.19
C THR A 221 -13.94 21.98 -4.22
N ILE A 222 -13.87 21.37 -3.04
CA ILE A 222 -13.96 19.92 -2.90
C ILE A 222 -15.44 19.51 -3.13
N ILE A 223 -15.69 18.76 -4.21
CA ILE A 223 -17.05 18.37 -4.67
C ILE A 223 -17.22 16.85 -4.45
#